data_92f757b8a95027b910e0b6d3085fb6d0
#
_entry.id   92f757b8a95027b910e0b6d3085fb6d0
#
_cell.length_a   1.000
_cell.length_b   1.000
_cell.length_c   1.000
_cell.angle_alpha   90.00
_cell.angle_beta   90.00
_cell.angle_gamma   90.00
#
_symmetry.space_group_name_H-M   'P 1'
#
loop_
_entity.id
_entity.type
_entity.pdbx_description
1 polymer ?
#
loop_
_entity_poly.entity_id
_entity_poly.type
_entity_poly.pdbx_seq_one_letter_code
_entity_poly.pdbx_strand_id
1 'polypeptide(L)'
;WWGDEVNELSEAFYVLDPRGWQLAAKGIYELMNWQRPEGVIASPVPSLNWCKELPLQMLASVGWYGFYTQAFYSDDYSFVPHIYDGLKKYLHEVWQVDGQGMPVVRQGDWSWGDWGTDVDMEVLTTCWYYLALKAEKEFALHLRKLYDANQIGEMMKRISAVFDARYWNGKAYRSKLHNGETDDRAQAMAVVSGLAPVGRYKALLKVFKKEYHASPYMEKYVMEALFMICLLY
;
A
#
# COMPACT_ATOMS: atom_id res chain seq x y z
N TRP A 1 8.21 -9.24 10.72
CA TRP A 1 8.20 -8.10 9.79
C TRP A 1 6.77 -7.69 9.48
N TRP A 2 6.49 -6.37 9.53
CA TRP A 2 5.15 -5.89 9.19
C TRP A 2 4.78 -6.08 7.72
N GLY A 3 5.74 -6.12 6.81
CA GLY A 3 5.47 -6.49 5.42
C GLY A 3 4.89 -7.88 5.27
N ASP A 4 5.41 -8.85 6.03
CA ASP A 4 4.90 -10.22 6.05
C ASP A 4 3.55 -10.29 6.77
N GLU A 5 3.42 -9.61 7.91
CA GLU A 5 2.17 -9.49 8.67
C GLU A 5 1.00 -9.00 7.82
N VAL A 6 1.24 -8.04 6.90
CA VAL A 6 0.20 -7.53 5.99
C VAL A 6 -0.38 -8.64 5.11
N ASN A 7 0.43 -9.59 4.67
CA ASN A 7 -0.05 -10.69 3.86
C ASN A 7 -0.81 -11.73 4.67
N GLU A 8 -0.38 -11.99 5.89
CA GLU A 8 -0.99 -12.99 6.77
C GLU A 8 -2.24 -12.45 7.48
N LEU A 9 -2.31 -11.15 7.73
CA LEU A 9 -3.33 -10.54 8.56
C LEU A 9 -4.75 -10.82 8.08
N SER A 10 -5.01 -10.72 6.77
CA SER A 10 -6.33 -10.96 6.22
C SER A 10 -6.78 -12.43 6.35
N GLU A 11 -5.85 -13.36 6.36
CA GLU A 11 -6.13 -14.78 6.55
C GLU A 11 -6.31 -15.10 8.03
N ALA A 12 -5.56 -14.43 8.90
CA ALA A 12 -5.61 -14.60 10.34
C ALA A 12 -7.02 -14.42 10.91
N PHE A 13 -7.82 -13.50 10.35
CA PHE A 13 -9.19 -13.27 10.78
C PHE A 13 -10.14 -14.46 10.52
N TYR A 14 -9.80 -15.35 9.59
CA TYR A 14 -10.61 -16.52 9.26
C TYR A 14 -10.12 -17.79 9.95
N VAL A 15 -8.83 -17.89 10.28
CA VAL A 15 -8.21 -19.15 10.72
C VAL A 15 -7.75 -19.12 12.18
N LEU A 16 -7.56 -17.93 12.78
CA LEU A 16 -7.08 -17.80 14.15
C LEU A 16 -8.22 -17.49 15.12
N ASP A 17 -7.99 -17.84 16.40
CA ASP A 17 -8.82 -17.41 17.52
C ASP A 17 -8.82 -15.87 17.61
N PRO A 18 -9.95 -15.23 18.01
CA PRO A 18 -10.02 -13.76 18.15
C PRO A 18 -8.92 -13.12 19.00
N ARG A 19 -8.31 -13.85 19.91
CA ARG A 19 -7.15 -13.38 20.69
C ARG A 19 -5.90 -13.17 19.82
N GLY A 20 -5.80 -13.84 18.66
CA GLY A 20 -4.75 -13.61 17.67
C GLY A 20 -4.72 -12.18 17.16
N TRP A 21 -5.89 -11.53 17.05
CA TRP A 21 -5.99 -10.12 16.60
C TRP A 21 -5.35 -9.14 17.58
N GLN A 22 -5.27 -9.51 18.87
CA GLN A 22 -4.58 -8.70 19.88
C GLN A 22 -3.08 -8.63 19.61
N LEU A 23 -2.51 -9.67 19.01
CA LEU A 23 -1.09 -9.66 18.61
C LEU A 23 -0.85 -8.66 17.49
N ALA A 24 -1.71 -8.62 16.47
CA ALA A 24 -1.64 -7.64 15.39
C ALA A 24 -1.83 -6.20 15.92
N ALA A 25 -2.83 -5.98 16.79
CA ALA A 25 -3.02 -4.68 17.45
C ALA A 25 -1.77 -4.26 18.24
N LYS A 26 -1.16 -5.17 19.02
CA LYS A 26 0.11 -4.92 19.71
C LYS A 26 1.21 -4.53 18.72
N GLY A 27 1.31 -5.23 17.59
CA GLY A 27 2.29 -4.93 16.55
C GLY A 27 2.12 -3.54 15.95
N ILE A 28 0.88 -3.02 15.82
CA ILE A 28 0.61 -1.64 15.39
C ILE A 28 1.22 -0.65 16.38
N TYR A 29 0.96 -0.83 17.69
CA TYR A 29 1.56 0.02 18.71
C TYR A 29 3.09 -0.05 18.70
N GLU A 30 3.66 -1.24 18.59
CA GLU A 30 5.12 -1.42 18.53
C GLU A 30 5.69 -0.67 17.31
N LEU A 31 5.12 -0.84 16.12
CA LEU A 31 5.61 -0.19 14.90
C LEU A 31 5.61 1.33 15.05
N MET A 32 4.53 1.91 15.58
CA MET A 32 4.39 3.35 15.71
C MET A 32 5.18 3.93 16.89
N ASN A 33 5.33 3.20 17.98
CA ASN A 33 6.15 3.63 19.13
C ASN A 33 7.65 3.68 18.79
N TRP A 34 8.08 2.93 17.76
CA TRP A 34 9.46 2.97 17.25
C TRP A 34 9.63 3.93 16.06
N GLN A 35 8.61 4.73 15.74
CA GLN A 35 8.74 5.77 14.72
C GLN A 35 9.90 6.69 15.08
N ARG A 36 10.78 6.95 14.12
CA ARG A 36 11.94 7.82 14.31
C ARG A 36 11.50 9.29 14.50
N PRO A 37 12.30 10.13 15.19
CA PRO A 37 11.95 11.54 15.42
C PRO A 37 11.62 12.33 14.15
N GLU A 38 12.28 12.02 13.03
CA GLU A 38 12.00 12.60 11.73
C GLU A 38 10.71 12.10 11.06
N GLY A 39 10.05 11.11 11.66
CA GLY A 39 8.78 10.57 11.19
C GLY A 39 8.89 9.26 10.39
N VAL A 40 10.10 8.77 10.14
CA VAL A 40 10.32 7.51 9.41
C VAL A 40 9.80 6.33 10.23
N ILE A 41 9.09 5.43 9.57
CA ILE A 41 8.65 4.14 10.13
C ILE A 41 9.56 3.05 9.57
N ALA A 42 9.97 2.11 10.41
CA ALA A 42 10.93 1.07 10.05
C ALA A 42 10.55 -0.28 10.68
N SER A 43 10.98 -1.37 10.07
CA SER A 43 10.69 -2.74 10.48
C SER A 43 11.93 -3.63 10.25
N PRO A 44 12.13 -4.71 11.02
CA PRO A 44 11.34 -5.15 12.18
C PRO A 44 11.58 -4.28 13.41
N VAL A 45 10.59 -4.23 14.29
CA VAL A 45 10.69 -3.56 15.59
C VAL A 45 10.05 -4.43 16.68
N PRO A 46 10.62 -4.47 17.91
CA PRO A 46 11.94 -3.96 18.26
C PRO A 46 13.06 -4.81 17.65
N SER A 47 14.09 -4.18 17.12
CA SER A 47 15.30 -4.90 16.71
C SER A 47 16.52 -4.00 16.86
N LEU A 48 17.61 -4.49 17.43
CA LEU A 48 18.79 -3.68 17.75
C LEU A 48 19.28 -2.87 16.54
N ASN A 49 19.88 -3.53 15.57
CA ASN A 49 20.50 -2.90 14.40
C ASN A 49 19.87 -3.29 13.05
N TRP A 50 18.76 -3.99 13.09
CA TRP A 50 17.99 -4.40 11.90
C TRP A 50 16.71 -3.60 11.67
N CYS A 51 16.51 -2.52 12.40
CA CYS A 51 15.40 -1.60 12.20
C CYS A 51 15.64 -0.80 10.90
N LYS A 52 15.09 -1.28 9.80
CA LYS A 52 15.28 -0.73 8.44
C LYS A 52 14.00 -0.13 7.90
N GLU A 53 14.11 1.00 7.23
CA GLU A 53 13.01 1.50 6.41
C GLU A 53 12.97 0.74 5.09
N LEU A 54 11.87 0.01 4.86
CA LEU A 54 11.49 -0.57 3.58
C LEU A 54 10.25 0.19 3.09
N PRO A 55 10.40 1.25 2.28
CA PRO A 55 9.34 2.23 2.06
C PRO A 55 8.02 1.63 1.57
N LEU A 56 8.05 0.70 0.59
CA LEU A 56 6.83 0.07 0.09
C LEU A 56 6.16 -0.83 1.13
N GLN A 57 6.95 -1.61 1.87
CA GLN A 57 6.40 -2.42 2.96
C GLN A 57 5.79 -1.57 4.06
N MET A 58 6.39 -0.40 4.36
CA MET A 58 5.82 0.50 5.35
C MET A 58 4.52 1.13 4.86
N LEU A 59 4.38 1.49 3.58
CA LEU A 59 3.10 1.93 3.00
C LEU A 59 2.03 0.84 3.07
N ALA A 60 2.40 -0.41 2.75
CA ALA A 60 1.50 -1.55 2.89
C ALA A 60 1.04 -1.74 4.35
N SER A 61 1.99 -1.65 5.29
CA SER A 61 1.76 -1.86 6.72
C SER A 61 0.82 -0.81 7.32
N VAL A 62 1.08 0.47 7.09
CA VAL A 62 0.25 1.55 7.64
C VAL A 62 -1.03 1.78 6.83
N GLY A 63 -1.13 1.16 5.66
CA GLY A 63 -2.19 1.37 4.68
C GLY A 63 -3.38 0.43 4.82
N TRP A 64 -4.04 0.25 3.67
CA TRP A 64 -5.30 -0.46 3.55
C TRP A 64 -5.21 -1.93 3.98
N TYR A 65 -4.16 -2.65 3.55
CA TYR A 65 -3.98 -4.07 3.84
C TYR A 65 -3.37 -4.37 5.22
N GLY A 66 -2.79 -3.37 5.88
CA GLY A 66 -2.25 -3.49 7.23
C GLY A 66 -3.19 -2.90 8.29
N PHE A 67 -2.91 -1.70 8.73
CA PHE A 67 -3.64 -1.08 9.85
C PHE A 67 -5.15 -0.99 9.66
N TYR A 68 -5.61 -0.67 8.43
CA TYR A 68 -7.04 -0.58 8.18
C TYR A 68 -7.71 -1.97 8.17
N THR A 69 -7.05 -2.99 7.63
CA THR A 69 -7.54 -4.38 7.70
C THR A 69 -7.73 -4.81 9.14
N GLN A 70 -6.77 -4.53 10.04
CA GLN A 70 -6.90 -4.83 11.46
C GLN A 70 -8.14 -4.14 12.06
N ALA A 71 -8.28 -2.83 11.85
CA ALA A 71 -9.42 -2.09 12.38
C ALA A 71 -10.76 -2.61 11.85
N PHE A 72 -10.84 -2.85 10.55
CA PHE A 72 -12.07 -3.24 9.86
C PHE A 72 -12.56 -4.63 10.28
N TYR A 73 -11.67 -5.63 10.33
CA TYR A 73 -12.07 -7.00 10.65
C TYR A 73 -12.26 -7.24 12.15
N SER A 74 -11.50 -6.55 13.00
CA SER A 74 -11.68 -6.65 14.45
C SER A 74 -12.80 -5.76 15.01
N ASP A 75 -13.28 -4.80 14.22
CA ASP A 75 -14.15 -3.69 14.67
C ASP A 75 -13.54 -2.90 15.84
N ASP A 76 -12.21 -2.92 15.96
CA ASP A 76 -11.47 -2.23 17.01
C ASP A 76 -10.64 -1.08 16.43
N TYR A 77 -11.10 0.13 16.66
CA TYR A 77 -10.43 1.38 16.28
C TYR A 77 -9.74 2.06 17.47
N SER A 78 -9.62 1.41 18.61
CA SER A 78 -9.08 2.00 19.84
C SER A 78 -7.62 2.47 19.71
N PHE A 79 -6.84 1.87 18.82
CA PHE A 79 -5.47 2.25 18.54
C PHE A 79 -5.35 3.52 17.66
N VAL A 80 -6.40 3.87 16.90
CA VAL A 80 -6.33 4.95 15.90
C VAL A 80 -5.94 6.30 16.50
N PRO A 81 -6.48 6.75 17.65
CA PRO A 81 -6.03 8.00 18.26
C PRO A 81 -4.53 8.03 18.58
N HIS A 82 -3.96 6.89 18.93
CA HIS A 82 -2.54 6.77 19.27
C HIS A 82 -1.61 6.89 18.04
N ILE A 83 -2.03 6.33 16.92
CA ILE A 83 -1.18 6.24 15.73
C ILE A 83 -1.35 7.40 14.75
N TYR A 84 -2.48 8.11 14.78
CA TYR A 84 -2.92 8.99 13.70
C TYR A 84 -1.92 10.11 13.37
N ASP A 85 -1.39 10.80 14.37
CA ASP A 85 -0.48 11.91 14.13
C ASP A 85 0.88 11.41 13.59
N GLY A 86 1.34 10.24 14.04
CA GLY A 86 2.54 9.59 13.50
C GLY A 86 2.35 9.11 12.05
N LEU A 87 1.19 8.53 11.76
CA LEU A 87 0.80 8.13 10.40
C LEU A 87 0.76 9.35 9.46
N LYS A 88 0.10 10.41 9.88
CA LYS A 88 0.02 11.68 9.14
C LYS A 88 1.42 12.24 8.87
N LYS A 89 2.28 12.28 9.88
CA LYS A 89 3.67 12.70 9.71
C LYS A 89 4.41 11.86 8.67
N TYR A 90 4.27 10.53 8.74
CA TYR A 90 4.90 9.64 7.76
C TYR A 90 4.43 9.92 6.33
N LEU A 91 3.13 10.01 6.10
CA LEU A 91 2.58 10.14 4.75
C LEU A 91 2.73 11.54 4.14
N HIS A 92 2.79 12.60 4.95
CA HIS A 92 2.79 13.97 4.42
C HIS A 92 4.09 14.74 4.62
N GLU A 93 4.98 14.30 5.52
CA GLU A 93 6.26 14.97 5.76
C GLU A 93 7.45 14.13 5.29
N VAL A 94 7.40 12.79 5.49
CA VAL A 94 8.47 11.87 5.06
C VAL A 94 8.37 11.54 3.58
N TRP A 95 7.15 11.30 3.09
CA TRP A 95 6.91 11.07 1.67
C TRP A 95 6.81 12.39 0.91
N GLN A 96 7.61 12.51 -0.15
CA GLN A 96 7.57 13.65 -1.06
C GLN A 96 6.64 13.35 -2.24
N VAL A 97 6.01 14.40 -2.75
CA VAL A 97 5.22 14.36 -3.98
C VAL A 97 5.81 15.32 -5.02
N ASP A 98 5.68 14.97 -6.29
CA ASP A 98 6.10 15.83 -7.40
C ASP A 98 5.11 16.97 -7.68
N GLY A 99 5.41 17.81 -8.67
CA GLY A 99 4.56 18.94 -9.06
C GLY A 99 3.16 18.56 -9.57
N GLN A 100 2.90 17.27 -9.83
CA GLN A 100 1.59 16.74 -10.20
C GLN A 100 0.88 16.05 -9.00
N GLY A 101 1.51 16.00 -7.85
CA GLY A 101 0.99 15.35 -6.64
C GLY A 101 1.20 13.85 -6.58
N MET A 102 2.08 13.30 -7.44
CA MET A 102 2.43 11.89 -7.46
C MET A 102 3.57 11.60 -6.48
N PRO A 103 3.53 10.49 -5.73
CA PRO A 103 4.60 10.17 -4.78
C PRO A 103 5.92 9.92 -5.52
N VAL A 104 7.01 10.43 -4.95
CA VAL A 104 8.36 10.17 -5.45
C VAL A 104 8.87 8.89 -4.81
N VAL A 105 9.45 8.00 -5.61
CA VAL A 105 10.05 6.75 -5.12
C VAL A 105 11.09 7.04 -4.05
N ARG A 106 10.89 6.47 -2.86
CA ARG A 106 11.74 6.64 -1.71
C ARG A 106 12.69 5.44 -1.59
N GLN A 107 13.99 5.71 -1.41
CA GLN A 107 14.99 4.65 -1.30
C GLN A 107 14.98 3.97 0.07
N GLY A 108 14.80 4.75 1.15
CA GLY A 108 14.89 4.23 2.50
C GLY A 108 16.23 3.56 2.80
N ASP A 109 16.21 2.62 3.73
CA ASP A 109 17.36 1.76 4.02
C ASP A 109 17.45 0.57 3.05
N TRP A 110 16.32 0.15 2.48
CA TRP A 110 16.23 -0.88 1.46
C TRP A 110 15.03 -0.66 0.54
N SER A 111 15.32 -0.26 -0.69
CA SER A 111 14.30 -0.08 -1.74
C SER A 111 13.90 -1.45 -2.29
N TRP A 112 12.91 -2.09 -1.66
CA TRP A 112 12.42 -3.40 -2.01
C TRP A 112 10.91 -3.35 -2.30
N GLY A 113 10.50 -3.84 -3.47
CA GLY A 113 9.10 -3.88 -3.89
C GLY A 113 8.53 -5.28 -3.99
N ASP A 114 9.38 -6.25 -4.30
CA ASP A 114 9.11 -7.69 -4.34
C ASP A 114 10.41 -8.45 -4.61
N TRP A 115 10.39 -9.77 -4.49
CA TRP A 115 11.48 -10.65 -4.92
C TRP A 115 11.51 -10.78 -6.43
N GLY A 116 12.71 -11.02 -6.99
CA GLY A 116 12.94 -11.16 -8.43
C GLY A 116 13.33 -9.86 -9.13
N THR A 117 13.13 -9.83 -10.43
CA THR A 117 13.51 -8.72 -11.32
C THR A 117 12.29 -7.97 -11.84
N ASP A 118 12.53 -6.97 -12.67
CA ASP A 118 11.50 -6.26 -13.44
C ASP A 118 10.39 -5.61 -12.59
N VAL A 119 10.76 -5.12 -11.39
CA VAL A 119 9.85 -4.42 -10.49
C VAL A 119 9.67 -2.97 -10.94
N ASP A 120 8.47 -2.56 -11.34
CA ASP A 120 8.16 -1.17 -11.63
C ASP A 120 7.87 -0.39 -10.33
N MET A 121 8.95 0.05 -9.68
CA MET A 121 8.89 0.72 -8.38
C MET A 121 8.05 1.99 -8.39
N GLU A 122 7.97 2.73 -9.49
CA GLU A 122 7.23 3.99 -9.54
C GLU A 122 5.71 3.74 -9.54
N VAL A 123 5.25 2.77 -10.34
CA VAL A 123 3.83 2.38 -10.36
C VAL A 123 3.42 1.76 -9.03
N LEU A 124 4.24 0.84 -8.50
CA LEU A 124 3.98 0.21 -7.20
C LEU A 124 3.92 1.24 -6.06
N THR A 125 4.89 2.15 -6.00
CA THR A 125 4.91 3.23 -4.99
C THR A 125 3.62 4.04 -5.04
N THR A 126 3.17 4.41 -6.25
CA THR A 126 1.94 5.20 -6.40
C THR A 126 0.72 4.45 -5.88
N CYS A 127 0.59 3.16 -6.21
CA CYS A 127 -0.55 2.35 -5.77
C CYS A 127 -0.55 2.15 -4.25
N TRP A 128 0.60 1.82 -3.66
CA TRP A 128 0.72 1.64 -2.21
C TRP A 128 0.49 2.94 -1.44
N TYR A 129 1.04 4.05 -1.92
CA TYR A 129 0.80 5.36 -1.31
C TYR A 129 -0.69 5.75 -1.37
N TYR A 130 -1.35 5.51 -2.50
CA TYR A 130 -2.79 5.74 -2.63
C TYR A 130 -3.61 4.90 -1.64
N LEU A 131 -3.25 3.64 -1.45
CA LEU A 131 -3.90 2.76 -0.47
C LEU A 131 -3.62 3.19 0.97
N ALA A 132 -2.43 3.74 1.25
CA ALA A 132 -2.12 4.30 2.56
C ALA A 132 -2.93 5.58 2.84
N LEU A 133 -3.06 6.48 1.87
CA LEU A 133 -3.95 7.64 1.97
C LEU A 133 -5.43 7.24 2.16
N LYS A 134 -5.85 6.17 1.50
CA LYS A 134 -7.22 5.64 1.67
C LYS A 134 -7.48 5.22 3.11
N ALA A 135 -6.54 4.49 3.72
CA ALA A 135 -6.62 4.10 5.12
C ALA A 135 -6.59 5.30 6.07
N GLU A 136 -5.67 6.24 5.86
CA GLU A 136 -5.59 7.48 6.64
C GLU A 136 -6.90 8.27 6.61
N LYS A 137 -7.52 8.36 5.44
CA LYS A 137 -8.82 9.04 5.29
C LYS A 137 -9.90 8.39 6.13
N GLU A 138 -10.01 7.06 6.14
CA GLU A 138 -10.98 6.34 6.98
C GLU A 138 -10.71 6.59 8.48
N PHE A 139 -9.44 6.59 8.91
CA PHE A 139 -9.06 6.93 10.27
C PHE A 139 -9.40 8.38 10.62
N ALA A 140 -9.17 9.33 9.71
CA ALA A 140 -9.57 10.71 9.90
C ALA A 140 -11.10 10.86 10.08
N LEU A 141 -11.89 10.15 9.28
CA LEU A 141 -13.35 10.12 9.40
C LEU A 141 -13.79 9.52 10.74
N HIS A 142 -13.18 8.41 11.15
CA HIS A 142 -13.44 7.78 12.45
C HIS A 142 -13.17 8.74 13.61
N LEU A 143 -12.06 9.50 13.55
CA LEU A 143 -11.69 10.52 14.52
C LEU A 143 -12.47 11.84 14.38
N ARG A 144 -13.41 11.94 13.43
CA ARG A 144 -14.14 13.16 13.07
C ARG A 144 -13.24 14.35 12.68
N LYS A 145 -12.04 14.07 12.18
CA LYS A 145 -11.11 15.08 11.63
C LYS A 145 -11.50 15.39 10.18
N LEU A 146 -12.67 15.99 9.98
CA LEU A 146 -13.27 16.20 8.63
C LEU A 146 -12.39 17.06 7.72
N TYR A 147 -11.66 18.01 8.26
CA TYR A 147 -10.72 18.82 7.48
C TYR A 147 -9.61 17.94 6.88
N ASP A 148 -8.97 17.10 7.70
CA ASP A 148 -7.93 16.18 7.23
C ASP A 148 -8.50 15.20 6.18
N ALA A 149 -9.66 14.61 6.45
CA ALA A 149 -10.31 13.69 5.51
C ALA A 149 -10.58 14.33 4.14
N ASN A 150 -10.96 15.62 4.12
CA ASN A 150 -11.16 16.37 2.88
C ASN A 150 -9.83 16.64 2.16
N GLN A 151 -8.78 17.05 2.86
CA GLN A 151 -7.45 17.28 2.27
C GLN A 151 -6.89 16.00 1.66
N ILE A 152 -6.96 14.89 2.39
CA ILE A 152 -6.55 13.56 1.88
C ILE A 152 -7.37 13.18 0.64
N GLY A 153 -8.69 13.41 0.69
CA GLY A 153 -9.58 13.18 -0.46
C GLY A 153 -9.18 13.95 -1.72
N GLU A 154 -8.76 15.20 -1.58
CA GLU A 154 -8.26 16.00 -2.70
C GLU A 154 -6.90 15.50 -3.23
N MET A 155 -6.02 15.03 -2.36
CA MET A 155 -4.76 14.38 -2.78
C MET A 155 -5.05 13.10 -3.59
N MET A 156 -5.94 12.26 -3.10
CA MET A 156 -6.35 11.03 -3.79
C MET A 156 -6.96 11.32 -5.16
N LYS A 157 -7.81 12.35 -5.28
CA LYS A 157 -8.38 12.78 -6.56
C LYS A 157 -7.31 13.21 -7.56
N ARG A 158 -6.28 13.96 -7.11
CA ARG A 158 -5.15 14.37 -7.97
C ARG A 158 -4.38 13.16 -8.49
N ILE A 159 -4.04 12.21 -7.61
CA ILE A 159 -3.35 10.98 -8.00
C ILE A 159 -4.19 10.23 -9.05
N SER A 160 -5.47 10.00 -8.79
CA SER A 160 -6.35 9.29 -9.72
C SER A 160 -6.48 9.99 -11.09
N ALA A 161 -6.52 11.32 -11.12
CA ALA A 161 -6.62 12.08 -12.36
C ALA A 161 -5.34 11.99 -13.22
N VAL A 162 -4.18 11.80 -12.59
CA VAL A 162 -2.88 11.77 -13.28
C VAL A 162 -2.44 10.35 -13.63
N PHE A 163 -2.82 9.35 -12.83
CA PHE A 163 -2.30 7.99 -12.88
C PHE A 163 -2.42 7.34 -14.26
N ASP A 164 -3.62 7.32 -14.85
CA ASP A 164 -3.84 6.67 -16.16
C ASP A 164 -3.05 7.37 -17.26
N ALA A 165 -3.07 8.70 -17.29
CA ALA A 165 -2.34 9.48 -18.29
C ALA A 165 -0.81 9.35 -18.18
N ARG A 166 -0.29 9.16 -16.95
CA ARG A 166 1.15 9.07 -16.68
C ARG A 166 1.73 7.69 -17.01
N TYR A 167 1.01 6.62 -16.69
CA TYR A 167 1.54 5.26 -16.73
C TYR A 167 0.94 4.37 -17.81
N TRP A 168 -0.24 4.68 -18.36
CA TRP A 168 -0.84 3.85 -19.37
C TRP A 168 -0.17 4.01 -20.75
N ASN A 169 0.44 2.94 -21.26
CA ASN A 169 1.14 2.95 -22.54
C ASN A 169 0.31 2.40 -23.72
N GLY A 170 -0.99 2.21 -23.53
CA GLY A 170 -1.90 1.61 -24.52
C GLY A 170 -2.13 0.10 -24.32
N LYS A 171 -1.31 -0.57 -23.51
CA LYS A 171 -1.39 -2.01 -23.24
C LYS A 171 -1.31 -2.37 -21.75
N ALA A 172 -0.51 -1.64 -20.99
CA ALA A 172 -0.24 -1.89 -19.59
C ALA A 172 0.16 -0.59 -18.88
N TYR A 173 0.13 -0.58 -17.55
CA TYR A 173 0.73 0.46 -16.71
C TYR A 173 2.25 0.23 -16.64
N ARG A 174 2.99 1.28 -16.92
CA ARG A 174 4.44 1.22 -16.96
C ARG A 174 5.03 2.60 -16.74
N SER A 175 5.99 2.73 -15.84
CA SER A 175 6.73 3.98 -15.69
C SER A 175 7.71 4.18 -16.84
N LYS A 176 8.08 5.44 -17.10
CA LYS A 176 9.01 5.79 -18.17
C LYS A 176 10.44 5.29 -17.94
N LEU A 177 10.80 5.13 -16.68
CA LEU A 177 12.14 4.68 -16.26
C LEU A 177 12.27 3.17 -16.20
N HIS A 178 11.17 2.44 -16.24
CA HIS A 178 11.18 0.99 -16.19
C HIS A 178 11.57 0.41 -17.56
N ASN A 179 12.71 -0.29 -17.61
CA ASN A 179 13.27 -0.87 -18.85
C ASN A 179 13.12 -2.40 -18.95
N GLY A 180 12.62 -3.05 -17.88
CA GLY A 180 12.41 -4.48 -17.82
C GLY A 180 11.20 -4.99 -18.59
N GLU A 181 10.76 -6.22 -18.35
CA GLU A 181 9.52 -6.78 -18.85
C GLU A 181 8.30 -6.07 -18.22
N THR A 182 7.09 -6.39 -18.67
CA THR A 182 5.89 -5.78 -18.08
C THR A 182 5.64 -6.39 -16.71
N ASP A 183 5.67 -5.57 -15.68
CA ASP A 183 5.48 -6.00 -14.30
C ASP A 183 4.00 -6.28 -14.00
N ASP A 184 3.64 -7.56 -13.83
CA ASP A 184 2.29 -8.00 -13.48
C ASP A 184 1.85 -7.51 -12.09
N ARG A 185 2.78 -7.36 -11.15
CA ARG A 185 2.53 -6.79 -9.80
C ARG A 185 2.04 -5.35 -9.89
N ALA A 186 2.65 -4.55 -10.76
CA ALA A 186 2.23 -3.17 -11.02
C ALA A 186 0.80 -3.11 -11.58
N GLN A 187 0.46 -4.04 -12.49
CA GLN A 187 -0.91 -4.14 -13.03
C GLN A 187 -1.90 -4.55 -11.92
N ALA A 188 -1.53 -5.54 -11.12
CA ALA A 188 -2.36 -5.98 -10.01
C ALA A 188 -2.65 -4.83 -9.04
N MET A 189 -1.59 -4.14 -8.61
CA MET A 189 -1.74 -3.01 -7.69
C MET A 189 -2.55 -1.86 -8.27
N ALA A 190 -2.46 -1.61 -9.58
CA ALA A 190 -3.32 -0.62 -10.25
C ALA A 190 -4.81 -0.99 -10.17
N VAL A 191 -5.14 -2.28 -10.27
CA VAL A 191 -6.51 -2.78 -10.13
C VAL A 191 -6.98 -2.70 -8.68
N VAL A 192 -6.25 -3.31 -7.75
CA VAL A 192 -6.69 -3.43 -6.35
C VAL A 192 -6.72 -2.09 -5.61
N SER A 193 -5.90 -1.13 -6.01
CA SER A 193 -5.99 0.24 -5.51
C SER A 193 -7.21 1.00 -6.03
N GLY A 194 -7.81 0.54 -7.14
CA GLY A 194 -8.91 1.22 -7.83
C GLY A 194 -8.43 2.36 -8.75
N LEU A 195 -7.13 2.49 -9.01
CA LEU A 195 -6.56 3.49 -9.92
C LEU A 195 -6.74 3.11 -11.39
N ALA A 196 -6.81 1.80 -11.71
CA ALA A 196 -7.09 1.33 -13.06
C ALA A 196 -8.60 1.43 -13.35
N PRO A 197 -9.04 2.22 -14.36
CA PRO A 197 -10.44 2.24 -14.76
C PRO A 197 -10.83 0.91 -15.42
N VAL A 198 -12.10 0.50 -15.26
CA VAL A 198 -12.66 -0.76 -15.79
C VAL A 198 -12.34 -0.96 -17.28
N GLY A 199 -12.30 0.10 -18.08
CA GLY A 199 -11.95 0.04 -19.51
C GLY A 199 -10.55 -0.52 -19.81
N ARG A 200 -9.66 -0.60 -18.82
CA ARG A 200 -8.31 -1.18 -18.95
C ARG A 200 -8.28 -2.69 -18.65
N TYR A 201 -9.25 -3.22 -17.93
CA TYR A 201 -9.25 -4.59 -17.40
C TYR A 201 -9.02 -5.67 -18.46
N LYS A 202 -9.66 -5.54 -19.65
CA LYS A 202 -9.45 -6.50 -20.75
C LYS A 202 -7.99 -6.55 -21.25
N ALA A 203 -7.28 -5.43 -21.19
CA ALA A 203 -5.87 -5.39 -21.56
C ALA A 203 -4.99 -5.98 -20.44
N LEU A 204 -5.30 -5.68 -19.18
CA LEU A 204 -4.59 -6.20 -18.02
C LEU A 204 -4.71 -7.73 -17.90
N LEU A 205 -5.87 -8.31 -18.22
CA LEU A 205 -6.01 -9.77 -18.31
C LEU A 205 -5.04 -10.43 -19.29
N LYS A 206 -4.64 -9.71 -20.36
CA LYS A 206 -3.64 -10.26 -21.30
C LYS A 206 -2.24 -10.24 -20.69
N VAL A 207 -1.95 -9.27 -19.83
CA VAL A 207 -0.69 -9.24 -19.08
C VAL A 207 -0.64 -10.41 -18.11
N PHE A 208 -1.64 -10.59 -17.25
CA PHE A 208 -1.69 -11.71 -16.29
C PHE A 208 -1.66 -13.11 -16.91
N LYS A 209 -2.00 -13.24 -18.20
CA LYS A 209 -1.86 -14.52 -18.94
C LYS A 209 -0.47 -14.76 -19.48
N LYS A 210 0.42 -13.79 -19.42
CA LYS A 210 1.73 -13.84 -20.08
C LYS A 210 2.88 -13.62 -19.12
N GLU A 211 2.74 -12.72 -18.17
CA GLU A 211 3.77 -12.30 -17.24
C GLU A 211 3.51 -12.93 -15.86
N TYR A 212 4.58 -13.45 -15.23
CA TYR A 212 4.55 -14.19 -13.97
C TYR A 212 5.76 -13.81 -13.13
N HIS A 213 5.88 -12.50 -12.81
CA HIS A 213 7.01 -11.97 -12.05
C HIS A 213 6.71 -11.88 -10.54
N ALA A 214 5.42 -11.92 -10.16
CA ALA A 214 5.03 -11.85 -8.78
C ALA A 214 5.61 -13.02 -7.98
N SER A 215 6.33 -12.70 -6.91
CA SER A 215 6.70 -13.70 -5.90
C SER A 215 5.48 -14.07 -5.04
N PRO A 216 5.56 -15.11 -4.21
CA PRO A 216 4.49 -15.44 -3.27
C PRO A 216 4.01 -14.26 -2.42
N TYR A 217 4.88 -13.28 -2.14
CA TYR A 217 4.54 -12.06 -1.43
C TYR A 217 3.53 -11.19 -2.19
N MET A 218 3.67 -11.05 -3.51
CA MET A 218 2.81 -10.20 -4.35
C MET A 218 1.73 -10.98 -5.11
N GLU A 219 1.81 -12.31 -5.18
CA GLU A 219 0.86 -13.15 -5.92
C GLU A 219 -0.57 -13.02 -5.39
N LYS A 220 -0.75 -12.83 -4.08
CA LYS A 220 -2.03 -12.53 -3.45
C LYS A 220 -2.76 -11.37 -4.15
N TYR A 221 -2.07 -10.29 -4.45
CA TYR A 221 -2.65 -9.11 -5.10
C TYR A 221 -2.95 -9.35 -6.59
N VAL A 222 -2.15 -10.17 -7.25
CA VAL A 222 -2.45 -10.63 -8.62
C VAL A 222 -3.75 -11.44 -8.64
N MET A 223 -3.91 -12.36 -7.69
CA MET A 223 -5.13 -13.15 -7.53
C MET A 223 -6.34 -12.28 -7.21
N GLU A 224 -6.21 -11.32 -6.31
CA GLU A 224 -7.28 -10.38 -5.96
C GLU A 224 -7.68 -9.53 -7.17
N ALA A 225 -6.70 -9.01 -7.93
CA ALA A 225 -6.96 -8.26 -9.15
C ALA A 225 -7.71 -9.11 -10.20
N LEU A 226 -7.31 -10.35 -10.40
CA LEU A 226 -8.00 -11.30 -11.28
C LEU A 226 -9.45 -11.53 -10.82
N PHE A 227 -9.67 -11.72 -9.53
CA PHE A 227 -11.00 -11.88 -8.96
C PHE A 227 -11.87 -10.64 -9.20
N MET A 228 -11.35 -9.44 -8.93
CA MET A 228 -12.04 -8.18 -9.18
C MET A 228 -12.39 -8.00 -10.67
N ILE A 229 -11.49 -8.32 -11.57
CA ILE A 229 -11.71 -8.24 -13.01
C ILE A 229 -12.78 -9.25 -13.45
N CYS A 230 -12.69 -10.51 -12.99
CA CYS A 230 -13.61 -11.57 -13.40
C CYS A 230 -15.05 -11.38 -12.88
N LEU A 231 -15.24 -10.67 -11.76
CA LEU A 231 -16.59 -10.35 -11.25
C LEU A 231 -17.33 -9.30 -12.11
N LEU A 232 -16.60 -8.56 -12.95
CA LEU A 232 -17.14 -7.48 -13.78
C LEU A 232 -17.28 -7.89 -15.26
N TYR A 233 -16.84 -9.08 -15.61
CA TYR A 233 -16.93 -9.70 -16.93
C TYR A 233 -17.42 -11.17 -16.83
#